data_bfcf2808429ead2ec129b288fda1bb19
#
_entry.id   bfcf2808429ead2ec129b288fda1bb19
#
_cell.length_a   1.000
_cell.length_b   1.000
_cell.length_c   1.000
_cell.angle_alpha   90.00
_cell.angle_beta   90.00
_cell.angle_gamma   90.00
#
_symmetry.space_group_name_H-M   'P 1'
#
loop_
_entity.id
_entity.type
_entity.pdbx_description
1 polymer ?
#
loop_
_entity_poly.entity_id
_entity_poly.type
_entity_poly.pdbx_seq_one_letter_code
_entity_poly.pdbx_strand_id
1 'polypeptide(L)'
;MNKSLLIIGFTLSLYNYSCTDILDTEMRLLDSTESVNLCKYEDSVVLVVNVASRCGYTYQYESLQNLYDKYKDNGFVVLGVPSRDFMQEYSLESDVAEFCSTEYGVSFPMFATSKVRGSKATPLYLSLIHI
;
A
#
# COMPACT_ATOMS: atom_id res chain seq x y z
N MET A 1 5.32 50.97 -41.48
CA MET A 1 5.05 50.75 -40.05
C MET A 1 4.93 49.22 -39.84
N ASN A 2 6.06 48.57 -39.44
CA ASN A 2 6.12 47.14 -39.18
C ASN A 2 5.71 46.88 -37.72
N LYS A 3 4.61 46.17 -37.54
CA LYS A 3 4.22 45.65 -36.23
C LYS A 3 4.87 44.27 -36.05
N SER A 4 5.96 44.19 -35.29
CA SER A 4 6.55 42.95 -34.85
C SER A 4 5.65 42.31 -33.77
N LEU A 5 5.04 41.15 -34.07
CA LEU A 5 4.27 40.36 -33.16
C LEU A 5 5.24 39.50 -32.33
N LEU A 6 5.38 39.83 -31.05
CA LEU A 6 6.20 39.06 -30.12
C LEU A 6 5.37 37.83 -29.66
N ILE A 7 5.69 36.63 -30.15
CA ILE A 7 5.11 35.39 -29.67
C ILE A 7 5.87 34.95 -28.44
N ILE A 8 5.32 35.17 -27.27
CA ILE A 8 5.82 34.63 -26.00
C ILE A 8 5.46 33.14 -25.95
N GLY A 9 6.41 32.30 -26.30
CA GLY A 9 6.26 30.85 -26.15
C GLY A 9 6.20 30.44 -24.67
N PHE A 10 5.00 30.08 -24.21
CA PHE A 10 4.83 29.48 -22.89
C PHE A 10 5.28 28.01 -22.96
N THR A 11 6.51 27.73 -22.54
CA THR A 11 6.99 26.36 -22.41
C THR A 11 6.34 25.75 -21.18
N LEU A 12 5.32 24.90 -21.39
CA LEU A 12 4.73 24.08 -20.36
C LEU A 12 5.78 23.03 -19.94
N SER A 13 6.51 23.30 -18.86
CA SER A 13 7.39 22.32 -18.25
C SER A 13 6.52 21.21 -17.67
N LEU A 14 6.46 20.06 -18.34
CA LEU A 14 5.87 18.83 -17.80
C LEU A 14 6.79 18.36 -16.66
N TYR A 15 6.45 18.75 -15.44
CA TYR A 15 7.02 18.10 -14.27
C TYR A 15 6.56 16.65 -14.28
N ASN A 16 7.44 15.74 -14.66
CA ASN A 16 7.25 14.34 -14.37
C ASN A 16 7.36 14.18 -12.85
N TYR A 17 6.24 14.11 -12.18
CA TYR A 17 6.17 13.67 -10.79
C TYR A 17 6.61 12.20 -10.78
N SER A 18 7.84 11.96 -10.40
CA SER A 18 8.35 10.63 -10.09
C SER A 18 8.09 10.41 -8.60
N CYS A 19 7.30 9.42 -8.30
CA CYS A 19 7.06 8.98 -6.93
C CYS A 19 8.37 8.45 -6.29
N THR A 20 8.42 8.41 -4.97
CA THR A 20 9.59 7.88 -4.26
C THR A 20 9.82 6.41 -4.60
N ASP A 21 11.08 5.99 -4.77
CA ASP A 21 11.45 4.61 -5.14
C ASP A 21 10.81 3.53 -4.25
N ILE A 22 10.55 3.84 -2.97
CA ILE A 22 9.91 2.91 -2.03
C ILE A 22 8.46 2.61 -2.41
N LEU A 23 7.73 3.63 -2.88
CA LEU A 23 6.31 3.50 -3.25
C LEU A 23 6.10 3.21 -4.73
N ASP A 24 7.13 3.30 -5.58
CA ASP A 24 7.00 2.93 -6.99
C ASP A 24 6.97 1.41 -7.18
N THR A 25 5.94 0.81 -6.63
CA THR A 25 5.73 -0.64 -6.61
C THR A 25 4.27 -0.96 -6.91
N GLU A 26 4.06 -1.87 -7.86
CA GLU A 26 2.75 -2.45 -8.14
C GLU A 26 2.46 -3.59 -7.15
N MET A 27 1.32 -3.53 -6.48
CA MET A 27 0.86 -4.59 -5.60
C MET A 27 -0.58 -4.99 -5.92
N ARG A 28 -0.83 -6.30 -6.04
CA ARG A 28 -2.17 -6.85 -6.26
C ARG A 28 -2.97 -6.78 -4.95
N LEU A 29 -4.23 -6.38 -5.04
CA LEU A 29 -5.16 -6.39 -3.91
C LEU A 29 -5.48 -7.83 -3.47
N LEU A 30 -5.80 -7.99 -2.19
CA LEU A 30 -6.19 -9.27 -1.61
C LEU A 30 -7.44 -9.82 -2.29
N ASP A 31 -7.42 -11.12 -2.60
CA ASP A 31 -8.51 -11.84 -3.26
C ASP A 31 -9.07 -11.13 -4.52
N SER A 32 -8.20 -10.49 -5.31
CA SER A 32 -8.56 -9.71 -6.49
C SER A 32 -7.56 -9.94 -7.62
N THR A 33 -7.96 -9.62 -8.84
CA THR A 33 -7.07 -9.51 -10.02
C THR A 33 -6.54 -8.10 -10.23
N GLU A 34 -7.05 -7.13 -9.47
CA GLU A 34 -6.65 -5.73 -9.57
C GLU A 34 -5.30 -5.48 -8.88
N SER A 35 -4.44 -4.73 -9.54
CA SER A 35 -3.19 -4.22 -8.98
C SER A 35 -3.23 -2.71 -8.83
N VAL A 36 -2.51 -2.21 -7.84
CA VAL A 36 -2.44 -0.80 -7.49
C VAL A 36 -0.98 -0.39 -7.39
N ASN A 37 -0.59 0.69 -8.05
CA ASN A 37 0.69 1.33 -7.80
C ASN A 37 0.63 2.11 -6.48
N LEU A 38 1.57 1.85 -5.58
CA LEU A 38 1.58 2.47 -4.25
C LEU A 38 1.91 3.96 -4.28
N CYS A 39 2.36 4.52 -5.41
CA CYS A 39 2.53 5.96 -5.61
C CYS A 39 1.26 6.76 -5.30
N LYS A 40 0.09 6.15 -5.41
CA LYS A 40 -1.18 6.80 -5.04
C LYS A 40 -1.25 7.23 -3.56
N TYR A 41 -0.31 6.75 -2.73
CA TYR A 41 -0.23 7.08 -1.30
C TYR A 41 0.96 8.02 -0.97
N GLU A 42 1.62 8.60 -1.98
CA GLU A 42 2.84 9.39 -1.78
C GLU A 42 2.66 10.58 -0.84
N ASP A 43 1.49 11.22 -0.90
CA ASP A 43 1.17 12.38 -0.05
C ASP A 43 0.61 11.98 1.33
N SER A 44 0.71 10.69 1.70
CA SER A 44 0.17 10.16 2.95
C SER A 44 1.27 9.65 3.88
N VAL A 45 0.98 9.64 5.17
CA VAL A 45 1.73 8.84 6.14
C VAL A 45 1.31 7.38 5.95
N VAL A 46 2.23 6.55 5.46
CA VAL A 46 1.97 5.16 5.11
C VAL A 46 2.46 4.23 6.21
N LEU A 47 1.56 3.47 6.82
CA LEU A 47 1.88 2.40 7.77
C LEU A 47 1.77 1.05 7.06
N VAL A 48 2.91 0.45 6.72
CA VAL A 48 2.98 -0.91 6.15
C VAL A 48 3.02 -1.94 7.27
N VAL A 49 2.08 -2.87 7.27
CA VAL A 49 1.97 -3.90 8.32
C VAL A 49 1.96 -5.29 7.70
N ASN A 50 2.92 -6.13 8.11
CA ASN A 50 2.79 -7.57 7.89
C ASN A 50 1.72 -8.12 8.83
N VAL A 51 0.69 -8.73 8.28
CA VAL A 51 -0.46 -9.24 9.01
C VAL A 51 -0.60 -10.75 8.86
N ALA A 52 -1.32 -11.37 9.80
CA ALA A 52 -1.66 -12.78 9.74
C ALA A 52 -2.93 -13.08 10.54
N SER A 53 -3.78 -13.97 10.01
CA SER A 53 -5.09 -14.31 10.60
C SER A 53 -4.98 -15.28 11.78
N ARG A 54 -3.85 -15.98 11.94
CA ARG A 54 -3.63 -17.02 12.97
C ARG A 54 -2.44 -16.73 13.87
N CYS A 55 -2.19 -15.46 14.15
CA CYS A 55 -1.08 -14.97 14.94
C CYS A 55 -1.54 -14.64 16.37
N GLY A 56 -0.66 -14.75 17.35
CA GLY A 56 -0.93 -14.30 18.73
C GLY A 56 -1.22 -12.81 18.82
N TYR A 57 -0.87 -12.04 17.78
CA TYR A 57 -1.09 -10.59 17.68
C TYR A 57 -2.24 -10.20 16.73
N THR A 58 -3.04 -11.17 16.27
CA THR A 58 -4.17 -10.92 15.34
C THR A 58 -5.17 -9.89 15.88
N TYR A 59 -5.36 -9.81 17.19
CA TYR A 59 -6.20 -8.80 17.85
C TYR A 59 -5.79 -7.35 17.53
N GLN A 60 -4.57 -7.10 17.07
CA GLN A 60 -4.10 -5.76 16.67
C GLN A 60 -4.82 -5.22 15.43
N TYR A 61 -5.50 -6.06 14.64
CA TYR A 61 -6.35 -5.58 13.55
C TYR A 61 -7.38 -4.54 14.01
N GLU A 62 -7.96 -4.72 15.19
CA GLU A 62 -8.89 -3.75 15.77
C GLU A 62 -8.24 -2.37 15.97
N SER A 63 -7.05 -2.35 16.55
CA SER A 63 -6.30 -1.10 16.77
C SER A 63 -5.86 -0.45 15.45
N LEU A 64 -5.45 -1.24 14.46
CA LEU A 64 -5.09 -0.76 13.12
C LEU A 64 -6.30 -0.17 12.40
N GLN A 65 -7.47 -0.82 12.49
CA GLN A 65 -8.70 -0.32 11.90
C GLN A 65 -9.14 0.99 12.56
N ASN A 66 -9.12 1.05 13.89
CA ASN A 66 -9.43 2.27 14.63
C ASN A 66 -8.49 3.44 14.27
N LEU A 67 -7.19 3.14 14.11
CA LEU A 67 -6.20 4.13 13.69
C LEU A 67 -6.48 4.62 12.25
N TYR A 68 -6.77 3.70 11.35
CA TYR A 68 -7.13 4.02 9.97
C TYR A 68 -8.38 4.90 9.91
N ASP A 69 -9.47 4.50 10.58
CA ASP A 69 -10.72 5.27 10.59
C ASP A 69 -10.56 6.67 11.15
N LYS A 70 -9.69 6.84 12.14
CA LYS A 70 -9.43 8.13 12.76
C LYS A 70 -8.67 9.10 11.85
N TYR A 71 -7.77 8.61 11.01
CA TYR A 71 -6.81 9.46 10.31
C TYR A 71 -6.84 9.35 8.78
N LYS A 72 -7.64 8.45 8.18
CA LYS A 72 -7.68 8.24 6.72
C LYS A 72 -8.02 9.52 5.93
N ASP A 73 -8.85 10.38 6.49
CA ASP A 73 -9.24 11.65 5.86
C ASP A 73 -8.20 12.77 6.08
N ASN A 74 -7.14 12.48 6.83
CA ASN A 74 -6.05 13.41 7.16
C ASN A 74 -4.70 12.96 6.59
N GLY A 75 -4.70 12.26 5.46
CA GLY A 75 -3.47 11.84 4.78
C GLY A 75 -2.73 10.70 5.50
N PHE A 76 -3.45 9.72 6.03
CA PHE A 76 -2.90 8.52 6.64
C PHE A 76 -3.51 7.26 6.02
N VAL A 77 -2.68 6.24 5.80
CA VAL A 77 -3.14 4.95 5.30
C VAL A 77 -2.42 3.78 5.98
N VAL A 78 -3.16 2.70 6.23
CA VAL A 78 -2.62 1.39 6.63
C VAL A 78 -2.61 0.50 5.39
N LEU A 79 -1.49 -0.15 5.11
CA LEU A 79 -1.34 -1.14 4.05
C LEU A 79 -1.09 -2.50 4.70
N GLY A 80 -2.10 -3.37 4.68
CA GLY A 80 -2.00 -4.72 5.24
C GLY A 80 -1.45 -5.70 4.20
N VAL A 81 -0.38 -6.42 4.56
CA VAL A 81 0.26 -7.42 3.68
C VAL A 81 0.28 -8.76 4.39
N PRO A 82 -0.66 -9.67 4.09
CA PRO A 82 -0.65 -11.02 4.63
C PRO A 82 0.58 -11.80 4.19
N SER A 83 1.14 -12.63 5.08
CA SER A 83 2.26 -13.48 4.73
C SER A 83 2.19 -14.86 5.37
N ARG A 84 2.56 -15.88 4.58
CA ARG A 84 2.72 -17.26 5.05
C ARG A 84 4.14 -17.58 5.52
N ASP A 85 5.04 -16.61 5.50
CA ASP A 85 6.45 -16.82 5.87
C ASP A 85 6.63 -17.26 7.33
N PHE A 86 5.61 -17.04 8.16
CA PHE A 86 5.57 -17.39 9.58
C PHE A 86 4.61 -18.56 9.88
N MET A 87 4.01 -19.19 8.85
CA MET A 87 3.04 -20.30 8.98
C MET A 87 1.81 -19.93 9.82
N GLN A 88 1.41 -18.66 9.83
CA GLN A 88 0.31 -18.12 10.65
C GLN A 88 -0.79 -17.48 9.80
N GLU A 89 -0.83 -17.78 8.49
CA GLU A 89 -1.86 -17.27 7.60
C GLU A 89 -2.62 -18.41 6.91
N TYR A 90 -3.88 -18.15 6.52
CA TYR A 90 -4.68 -19.07 5.73
C TYR A 90 -4.07 -19.34 4.35
N SER A 91 -4.42 -20.51 3.80
CA SER A 91 -3.89 -20.93 2.49
C SER A 91 -4.56 -20.22 1.32
N LEU A 92 -5.83 -19.86 1.44
CA LEU A 92 -6.62 -19.17 0.43
C LEU A 92 -6.75 -17.69 0.79
N GLU A 93 -6.61 -16.82 -0.19
CA GLU A 93 -6.78 -15.37 0.00
C GLU A 93 -8.24 -15.01 0.31
N SER A 94 -9.20 -15.77 -0.23
CA SER A 94 -10.62 -15.62 0.11
C SER A 94 -10.88 -15.79 1.61
N ASP A 95 -10.23 -16.79 2.24
CA ASP A 95 -10.38 -17.02 3.69
C ASP A 95 -9.77 -15.88 4.50
N VAL A 96 -8.64 -15.31 4.02
CA VAL A 96 -8.02 -14.15 4.66
C VAL A 96 -8.94 -12.93 4.53
N ALA A 97 -9.49 -12.68 3.35
CA ALA A 97 -10.37 -11.54 3.10
C ALA A 97 -11.67 -11.64 3.93
N GLU A 98 -12.29 -12.81 3.96
CA GLU A 98 -13.48 -13.08 4.77
C GLU A 98 -13.19 -12.86 6.27
N PHE A 99 -12.10 -13.44 6.77
CA PHE A 99 -11.70 -13.30 8.17
C PHE A 99 -11.48 -11.83 8.55
N CYS A 100 -10.70 -11.08 7.77
CA CYS A 100 -10.41 -9.68 8.05
C CYS A 100 -11.67 -8.81 8.06
N SER A 101 -12.61 -9.06 7.12
CA SER A 101 -13.84 -8.27 7.01
C SER A 101 -14.86 -8.64 8.09
N THR A 102 -15.03 -9.92 8.40
CA THR A 102 -16.09 -10.39 9.32
C THR A 102 -15.69 -10.26 10.78
N GLU A 103 -14.44 -10.58 11.13
CA GLU A 103 -13.99 -10.58 12.52
C GLU A 103 -13.54 -9.21 13.03
N TYR A 104 -12.96 -8.39 12.14
CA TYR A 104 -12.35 -7.12 12.52
C TYR A 104 -12.88 -5.91 11.75
N GLY A 105 -13.79 -6.11 10.78
CA GLY A 105 -14.34 -5.03 9.97
C GLY A 105 -13.25 -4.25 9.19
N VAL A 106 -12.18 -4.93 8.80
CA VAL A 106 -11.05 -4.29 8.12
C VAL A 106 -11.51 -3.63 6.83
N SER A 107 -11.24 -2.34 6.71
CA SER A 107 -11.54 -1.52 5.53
C SER A 107 -10.31 -0.80 4.95
N PHE A 108 -9.17 -0.85 5.63
CA PHE A 108 -7.92 -0.37 5.04
C PHE A 108 -7.44 -1.29 3.92
N PRO A 109 -6.63 -0.77 2.97
CA PRO A 109 -6.11 -1.56 1.85
C PRO A 109 -5.38 -2.82 2.29
N MET A 110 -5.85 -3.97 1.80
CA MET A 110 -5.22 -5.27 2.00
C MET A 110 -4.66 -5.77 0.66
N PHE A 111 -3.43 -6.28 0.68
CA PHE A 111 -2.74 -6.78 -0.50
C PHE A 111 -2.64 -8.30 -0.52
N ALA A 112 -2.35 -8.83 -1.69
CA ALA A 112 -2.16 -10.26 -1.89
C ALA A 112 -1.13 -10.85 -0.95
N THR A 113 -1.33 -12.08 -0.54
CA THR A 113 -0.39 -12.83 0.29
C THR A 113 1.01 -12.82 -0.34
N SER A 114 1.97 -12.31 0.39
CA SER A 114 3.30 -12.00 -0.15
C SER A 114 4.44 -12.54 0.71
N LYS A 115 5.62 -12.63 0.10
CA LYS A 115 6.87 -12.85 0.82
C LYS A 115 7.34 -11.54 1.44
N VAL A 116 7.62 -11.55 2.74
CA VAL A 116 7.99 -10.34 3.50
C VAL A 116 9.39 -10.43 4.12
N ARG A 117 10.07 -11.58 3.96
CA ARG A 117 11.42 -11.80 4.48
C ARG A 117 12.33 -12.54 3.52
N GLY A 118 13.65 -12.41 3.76
CA GLY A 118 14.69 -13.04 2.96
C GLY A 118 14.81 -12.46 1.55
N SER A 119 15.66 -13.05 0.72
CA SER A 119 15.96 -12.56 -0.64
C SER A 119 14.77 -12.60 -1.62
N LYS A 120 13.67 -13.26 -1.23
CA LYS A 120 12.45 -13.37 -2.03
C LYS A 120 11.34 -12.44 -1.54
N ALA A 121 11.63 -11.55 -0.59
CA ALA A 121 10.67 -10.54 -0.15
C ALA A 121 10.28 -9.64 -1.33
N THR A 122 9.06 -9.09 -1.27
CA THR A 122 8.60 -8.14 -2.29
C THR A 122 9.48 -6.88 -2.33
N PRO A 123 9.55 -6.15 -3.46
CA PRO A 123 10.35 -4.93 -3.57
C PRO A 123 10.08 -3.94 -2.44
N LEU A 124 8.82 -3.75 -2.05
CA LEU A 124 8.45 -2.90 -0.92
C LEU A 124 9.18 -3.30 0.37
N TYR A 125 9.14 -4.59 0.74
CA TYR A 125 9.81 -5.07 1.96
C TYR A 125 11.32 -5.04 1.85
N LEU A 126 11.89 -5.30 0.68
CA LEU A 126 13.33 -5.15 0.46
C LEU A 126 13.78 -3.71 0.63
N SER A 127 13.01 -2.74 0.14
CA SER A 127 13.30 -1.32 0.32
C SER A 127 13.25 -0.91 1.80
N LEU A 128 12.23 -1.36 2.55
CA LEU A 128 12.08 -1.06 3.98
C LEU A 128 13.20 -1.67 4.85
N ILE A 129 13.78 -2.81 4.45
CA ILE A 129 14.89 -3.47 5.18
C ILE A 129 16.23 -2.75 4.96
N HIS A 130 16.40 -2.08 3.83
CA HIS A 130 17.67 -1.47 3.42
C HIS A 130 17.74 0.05 3.60
N ILE A 131 16.80 0.63 4.32
CA ILE A 131 16.80 2.06 4.65
C ILE A 131 17.87 2.39 5.70
#